data_b0efc4fe062ce0ef3c8019c249c3b950
#
_entry.id   b0efc4fe062ce0ef3c8019c249c3b950
#
_cell.length_a   1.000
_cell.length_b   1.000
_cell.length_c   1.000
_cell.angle_alpha   90.00
_cell.angle_beta   90.00
_cell.angle_gamma   90.00
#
_symmetry.space_group_name_H-M   'P 1'
#
loop_
_entity.id
_entity.type
_entity.pdbx_description
1 polymer ?
#
loop_
_entity_poly.entity_id
_entity_poly.type
_entity_poly.pdbx_seq_one_letter_code
_entity_poly.pdbx_strand_id
1 'polypeptide(L)'
;MIKKIKKKVILSQIIDLFILIVIGFVFFFLIFFLRRKQELITFKLKVTDRDVLFSNVNPWNSYVQAFSEGDTERNELGKVVAEIQKVFTIEENPHKQSVYLEIKLKATYNPRSKKYSFRSRPIIYGQPFIFEFSNVKVEGIVVDFPGFLDGSSIKKYKKLIRVQVIEEERSFSDVYGIRDFKANGVNIGDEIIDSDGEVLIKVVDREIYPAKRTIFTDSGRSYVASDLQLKDVFLTLEVQVKEINGRAYVLDFVPLYLGGVLPLNFENISLWPTIIEIQDE
;
A
#
# COMPACT_ATOMS: atom_id res chain seq x y z
N MET A 1 -30.20 -14.62 76.26
CA MET A 1 -29.41 -15.40 75.27
C MET A 1 -29.99 -15.28 73.85
N ILE A 2 -31.30 -15.34 73.67
CA ILE A 2 -32.00 -15.31 72.33
C ILE A 2 -31.75 -14.03 71.51
N LYS A 3 -31.63 -12.83 72.13
CA LYS A 3 -31.36 -11.60 71.39
C LYS A 3 -29.96 -11.51 70.73
N LYS A 4 -28.94 -12.17 71.33
CA LYS A 4 -27.59 -12.22 70.77
C LYS A 4 -27.51 -13.13 69.51
N ILE A 5 -28.28 -14.22 69.48
CA ILE A 5 -28.33 -15.15 68.36
C ILE A 5 -29.04 -14.52 67.17
N LYS A 6 -30.18 -13.84 67.36
CA LYS A 6 -30.87 -13.11 66.27
C LYS A 6 -29.99 -12.03 65.63
N LYS A 7 -29.19 -11.30 66.42
CA LYS A 7 -28.30 -10.26 65.89
C LYS A 7 -27.14 -10.82 65.06
N LYS A 8 -26.65 -12.04 65.39
CA LYS A 8 -25.61 -12.74 64.65
C LYS A 8 -26.11 -13.29 63.34
N VAL A 9 -27.35 -13.79 63.27
CA VAL A 9 -27.98 -14.29 62.04
C VAL A 9 -28.27 -13.12 61.09
N ILE A 10 -28.79 -12.00 61.60
CA ILE A 10 -29.02 -10.81 60.74
C ILE A 10 -27.72 -10.25 60.19
N LEU A 11 -26.64 -10.22 60.98
CA LEU A 11 -25.34 -9.75 60.54
C LEU A 11 -24.75 -10.67 59.44
N SER A 12 -24.89 -11.99 59.57
CA SER A 12 -24.48 -12.95 58.54
C SER A 12 -25.27 -12.75 57.26
N GLN A 13 -26.57 -12.55 57.30
CA GLN A 13 -27.39 -12.31 56.10
C GLN A 13 -27.05 -11.00 55.42
N ILE A 14 -26.67 -9.96 56.17
CA ILE A 14 -26.22 -8.69 55.59
C ILE A 14 -24.86 -8.85 54.90
N ILE A 15 -23.95 -9.65 55.46
CA ILE A 15 -22.65 -9.94 54.87
C ILE A 15 -22.82 -10.76 53.58
N ASP A 16 -23.69 -11.79 53.59
CA ASP A 16 -23.96 -12.62 52.43
C ASP A 16 -24.58 -11.79 51.29
N LEU A 17 -25.51 -10.88 51.59
CA LEU A 17 -26.11 -9.97 50.66
C LEU A 17 -25.06 -9.00 50.05
N PHE A 18 -24.15 -8.48 50.91
CA PHE A 18 -23.08 -7.60 50.46
C PHE A 18 -22.11 -8.32 49.49
N ILE A 19 -21.72 -9.56 49.82
CA ILE A 19 -20.88 -10.39 48.97
C ILE A 19 -21.55 -10.63 47.61
N LEU A 20 -22.86 -10.92 47.58
CA LEU A 20 -23.62 -11.15 46.38
C LEU A 20 -23.69 -9.91 45.48
N ILE A 21 -23.86 -8.72 46.08
CA ILE A 21 -23.81 -7.43 45.38
C ILE A 21 -22.43 -7.17 44.78
N VAL A 22 -21.36 -7.44 45.55
CA VAL A 22 -19.99 -7.26 45.02
C VAL A 22 -19.69 -8.20 43.88
N ILE A 23 -20.09 -9.47 43.98
CA ILE A 23 -19.94 -10.44 42.88
C ILE A 23 -20.75 -9.99 41.66
N GLY A 24 -21.99 -9.54 41.84
CA GLY A 24 -22.82 -8.99 40.76
C GLY A 24 -22.18 -7.78 40.07
N PHE A 25 -21.59 -6.90 40.85
CA PHE A 25 -20.90 -5.69 40.36
C PHE A 25 -19.62 -6.07 39.56
N VAL A 26 -18.83 -7.01 40.09
CA VAL A 26 -17.64 -7.53 39.38
C VAL A 26 -18.04 -8.20 38.07
N PHE A 27 -19.11 -8.99 38.09
CA PHE A 27 -19.62 -9.68 36.87
C PHE A 27 -20.15 -8.67 35.85
N PHE A 28 -20.88 -7.66 36.27
CA PHE A 28 -21.35 -6.56 35.43
C PHE A 28 -20.19 -5.79 34.81
N PHE A 29 -19.17 -5.49 35.63
CA PHE A 29 -17.95 -4.78 35.17
C PHE A 29 -17.15 -5.62 34.18
N LEU A 30 -17.05 -6.93 34.41
CA LEU A 30 -16.43 -7.88 33.49
C LEU A 30 -17.18 -7.92 32.15
N ILE A 31 -18.52 -8.03 32.17
CA ILE A 31 -19.33 -8.03 30.94
C ILE A 31 -19.18 -6.70 30.19
N PHE A 32 -19.19 -5.58 30.91
CA PHE A 32 -19.04 -4.26 30.29
C PHE A 32 -17.65 -4.07 29.70
N PHE A 33 -16.61 -4.58 30.35
CA PHE A 33 -15.22 -4.51 29.89
C PHE A 33 -14.95 -5.46 28.73
N LEU A 34 -15.59 -6.62 28.70
CA LEU A 34 -15.47 -7.63 27.64
C LEU A 34 -16.29 -7.29 26.39
N ARG A 35 -17.28 -6.40 26.49
CA ARG A 35 -18.04 -5.89 25.32
C ARG A 35 -17.26 -4.83 24.53
N ARG A 36 -16.01 -5.13 24.15
CA ARG A 36 -15.33 -4.31 23.15
C ARG A 36 -16.03 -4.51 21.81
N LYS A 37 -16.56 -3.44 21.23
CA LYS A 37 -17.17 -3.50 19.90
C LYS A 37 -16.10 -3.98 18.90
N GLN A 38 -16.34 -5.12 18.32
CA GLN A 38 -15.58 -5.62 17.18
C GLN A 38 -16.25 -5.11 15.91
N GLU A 39 -15.49 -4.50 15.05
CA GLU A 39 -15.93 -3.98 13.76
C GLU A 39 -15.10 -4.63 12.65
N LEU A 40 -15.77 -4.89 11.51
CA LEU A 40 -15.07 -5.31 10.31
C LEU A 40 -14.47 -4.07 9.66
N ILE A 41 -13.17 -4.06 9.50
CA ILE A 41 -12.46 -3.01 8.80
C ILE A 41 -11.60 -3.61 7.69
N THR A 42 -11.36 -2.80 6.67
CA THR A 42 -10.39 -3.09 5.60
C THR A 42 -9.21 -2.16 5.78
N PHE A 43 -8.00 -2.67 5.64
CA PHE A 43 -6.78 -1.87 5.67
C PHE A 43 -5.81 -2.39 4.61
N LYS A 44 -4.87 -1.52 4.17
CA LYS A 44 -3.84 -1.89 3.19
C LYS A 44 -2.53 -2.23 3.91
N LEU A 45 -1.97 -3.37 3.55
CA LEU A 45 -0.70 -3.87 4.04
C LEU A 45 0.30 -3.92 2.88
N LYS A 46 1.42 -3.23 3.00
CA LYS A 46 2.55 -3.44 2.09
C LYS A 46 3.35 -4.64 2.59
N VAL A 47 3.48 -5.66 1.74
CA VAL A 47 4.26 -6.86 2.07
C VAL A 47 5.73 -6.50 2.18
N THR A 48 6.36 -6.93 3.26
CA THR A 48 7.80 -6.74 3.51
C THR A 48 8.39 -8.09 3.91
N ASP A 49 9.56 -8.41 3.40
CA ASP A 49 10.31 -9.56 3.87
C ASP A 49 11.34 -9.09 4.89
N ARG A 50 11.03 -9.24 6.18
CA ARG A 50 11.95 -8.89 7.28
C ARG A 50 12.99 -9.95 7.55
N ASP A 51 12.71 -11.21 7.22
CA ASP A 51 13.63 -12.32 7.46
C ASP A 51 14.84 -12.26 6.53
N VAL A 52 14.75 -11.52 5.43
CA VAL A 52 15.90 -11.15 4.61
C VAL A 52 16.50 -9.87 5.17
N LEU A 53 17.30 -10.01 6.19
CA LEU A 53 18.10 -8.98 6.86
C LEU A 53 18.48 -7.82 5.94
N PHE A 54 18.05 -6.62 6.30
CA PHE A 54 18.45 -5.33 5.71
C PHE A 54 18.08 -5.08 4.25
N SER A 55 17.24 -5.89 3.64
CA SER A 55 16.84 -5.62 2.27
C SER A 55 15.43 -5.06 2.24
N ASN A 56 15.27 -3.89 1.61
CA ASN A 56 14.02 -3.50 0.98
C ASN A 56 13.73 -4.43 -0.22
N VAL A 57 13.96 -5.74 -0.03
CA VAL A 57 13.74 -6.72 -1.09
C VAL A 57 12.26 -6.94 -1.19
N ASN A 58 11.73 -6.53 -2.30
CA ASN A 58 10.38 -6.90 -2.69
C ASN A 58 10.33 -8.42 -2.92
N PRO A 59 9.22 -9.07 -2.60
CA PRO A 59 9.11 -10.52 -2.68
C PRO A 59 9.39 -11.04 -4.09
N TRP A 60 9.93 -12.24 -4.17
CA TRP A 60 10.13 -12.95 -5.44
C TRP A 60 8.79 -13.18 -6.13
N ASN A 61 8.77 -13.19 -7.46
CA ASN A 61 7.56 -13.41 -8.25
C ASN A 61 6.79 -14.66 -7.84
N SER A 62 7.49 -15.75 -7.48
CA SER A 62 6.85 -16.99 -7.00
C SER A 62 6.11 -16.81 -5.66
N TYR A 63 6.64 -15.96 -4.78
CA TYR A 63 5.98 -15.65 -3.52
C TYR A 63 4.76 -14.75 -3.74
N VAL A 64 4.84 -13.81 -4.69
CA VAL A 64 3.71 -12.95 -5.06
C VAL A 64 2.53 -13.77 -5.58
N GLN A 65 2.81 -14.81 -6.37
CA GLN A 65 1.78 -15.72 -6.90
C GLN A 65 1.12 -16.60 -5.83
N ALA A 66 1.68 -16.66 -4.62
CA ALA A 66 1.09 -17.42 -3.53
C ALA A 66 -0.08 -16.69 -2.85
N PHE A 67 -0.27 -15.39 -3.12
CA PHE A 67 -1.40 -14.62 -2.60
C PHE A 67 -2.60 -14.78 -3.51
N SER A 68 -3.74 -15.14 -2.92
CA SER A 68 -5.01 -15.24 -3.64
C SER A 68 -6.09 -14.43 -2.93
N GLU A 69 -6.92 -13.76 -3.72
CA GLU A 69 -8.12 -13.13 -3.19
C GLU A 69 -9.04 -14.17 -2.58
N GLY A 70 -9.62 -13.87 -1.43
CA GLY A 70 -10.43 -14.81 -0.66
C GLY A 70 -9.62 -15.71 0.30
N ASP A 71 -8.29 -15.65 0.29
CA ASP A 71 -7.50 -16.37 1.29
C ASP A 71 -7.82 -15.88 2.70
N THR A 72 -8.01 -16.83 3.61
CA THR A 72 -8.45 -16.52 4.97
C THR A 72 -7.44 -16.99 6.01
N GLU A 73 -7.28 -16.17 7.04
CA GLU A 73 -6.67 -16.61 8.29
C GLU A 73 -7.76 -16.99 9.29
N ARG A 74 -7.56 -18.12 9.97
CA ARG A 74 -8.49 -18.64 10.97
C ARG A 74 -7.80 -18.70 12.33
N ASN A 75 -8.58 -18.41 13.38
CA ASN A 75 -8.11 -18.62 14.74
C ASN A 75 -8.16 -20.10 15.14
N GLU A 76 -7.67 -20.42 16.34
CA GLU A 76 -7.68 -21.79 16.89
C GLU A 76 -9.09 -22.43 16.94
N LEU A 77 -10.15 -21.64 16.95
CA LEU A 77 -11.55 -22.07 16.92
C LEU A 77 -12.11 -22.22 15.50
N GLY A 78 -11.26 -22.10 14.45
CA GLY A 78 -11.65 -22.18 13.04
C GLY A 78 -12.41 -20.95 12.51
N LYS A 79 -12.60 -19.89 13.30
CA LYS A 79 -13.29 -18.67 12.84
C LYS A 79 -12.36 -17.81 12.01
N VAL A 80 -12.86 -17.30 10.89
CA VAL A 80 -12.14 -16.34 10.05
C VAL A 80 -11.92 -15.05 10.82
N VAL A 81 -10.67 -14.64 10.93
CA VAL A 81 -10.23 -13.41 11.62
C VAL A 81 -9.69 -12.35 10.67
N ALA A 82 -9.15 -12.79 9.52
CA ALA A 82 -8.68 -11.93 8.45
C ALA A 82 -8.91 -12.61 7.09
N GLU A 83 -9.11 -11.82 6.04
CA GLU A 83 -9.37 -12.26 4.67
C GLU A 83 -8.71 -11.30 3.69
N ILE A 84 -7.98 -11.82 2.71
CA ILE A 84 -7.45 -11.02 1.60
C ILE A 84 -8.61 -10.68 0.67
N GLN A 85 -8.93 -9.40 0.56
CA GLN A 85 -9.96 -8.92 -0.36
C GLN A 85 -9.40 -8.69 -1.75
N LYS A 86 -8.19 -8.11 -1.83
CA LYS A 86 -7.53 -7.78 -3.08
C LYS A 86 -6.01 -7.88 -2.95
N VAL A 87 -5.38 -8.23 -4.06
CA VAL A 87 -3.92 -8.27 -4.21
C VAL A 87 -3.53 -7.29 -5.32
N PHE A 88 -2.70 -6.33 -4.98
CA PHE A 88 -2.20 -5.34 -5.92
C PHE A 88 -0.68 -5.39 -5.97
N THR A 89 -0.13 -5.53 -7.17
CA THR A 89 1.31 -5.64 -7.40
C THR A 89 1.81 -4.53 -8.29
N ILE A 90 2.97 -3.96 -7.94
CA ILE A 90 3.65 -2.95 -8.75
C ILE A 90 5.06 -3.43 -9.01
N GLU A 91 5.42 -3.58 -10.26
CA GLU A 91 6.80 -3.81 -10.65
C GLU A 91 7.62 -2.55 -10.45
N GLU A 92 8.57 -2.58 -9.53
CA GLU A 92 9.52 -1.47 -9.33
C GLU A 92 10.72 -1.58 -10.29
N ASN A 93 11.08 -2.80 -10.65
CA ASN A 93 12.08 -3.13 -11.69
C ASN A 93 11.89 -4.60 -12.10
N PRO A 94 12.59 -5.12 -13.15
CA PRO A 94 12.40 -6.49 -13.67
C PRO A 94 12.54 -7.63 -12.65
N HIS A 95 13.09 -7.35 -11.48
CA HIS A 95 13.34 -8.35 -10.44
C HIS A 95 12.66 -8.05 -9.11
N LYS A 96 11.97 -6.93 -9.02
CA LYS A 96 11.37 -6.46 -7.76
C LYS A 96 9.95 -6.01 -7.95
N GLN A 97 9.05 -6.58 -7.16
CA GLN A 97 7.65 -6.19 -7.11
C GLN A 97 7.30 -5.69 -5.71
N SER A 98 6.57 -4.60 -5.63
CA SER A 98 5.88 -4.22 -4.40
C SER A 98 4.50 -4.87 -4.39
N VAL A 99 4.18 -5.54 -3.30
CA VAL A 99 2.87 -6.19 -3.11
C VAL A 99 2.11 -5.45 -2.03
N TYR A 100 0.89 -5.11 -2.34
CA TYR A 100 -0.07 -4.52 -1.42
C TYR A 100 -1.27 -5.44 -1.28
N LEU A 101 -1.65 -5.73 -0.06
CA LEU A 101 -2.80 -6.56 0.26
C LEU A 101 -3.88 -5.70 0.91
N GLU A 102 -5.09 -5.73 0.37
CA GLU A 102 -6.26 -5.25 1.09
C GLU A 102 -6.79 -6.38 1.95
N ILE A 103 -6.71 -6.19 3.26
CA ILE A 103 -7.08 -7.20 4.24
C ILE A 103 -8.29 -6.72 5.03
N LYS A 104 -9.37 -7.48 4.98
CA LYS A 104 -10.54 -7.31 5.81
C LYS A 104 -10.39 -8.12 7.10
N LEU A 105 -10.51 -7.48 8.23
CA LEU A 105 -10.37 -8.16 9.52
C LEU A 105 -11.34 -7.63 10.59
N LYS A 106 -11.50 -8.42 11.64
CA LYS A 106 -12.25 -8.03 12.84
C LYS A 106 -11.34 -7.28 13.79
N ALA A 107 -11.44 -5.96 13.81
CA ALA A 107 -10.70 -5.09 14.73
C ALA A 107 -11.56 -4.68 15.92
N THR A 108 -10.90 -4.38 17.02
CA THR A 108 -11.52 -3.78 18.19
C THR A 108 -11.36 -2.27 18.13
N TYR A 109 -12.48 -1.54 18.14
CA TYR A 109 -12.46 -0.08 18.19
C TYR A 109 -12.38 0.41 19.62
N ASN A 110 -11.47 1.35 19.89
CA ASN A 110 -11.37 2.05 21.16
C ASN A 110 -11.92 3.47 21.00
N PRO A 111 -13.12 3.78 21.54
CA PRO A 111 -13.76 5.08 21.34
C PRO A 111 -13.02 6.23 22.05
N ARG A 112 -12.19 5.95 23.07
CA ARG A 112 -11.41 6.97 23.77
C ARG A 112 -10.22 7.45 22.95
N SER A 113 -9.48 6.50 22.36
CA SER A 113 -8.32 6.82 21.52
C SER A 113 -8.67 6.98 20.05
N LYS A 114 -9.93 6.70 19.65
CA LYS A 114 -10.38 6.65 18.24
C LYS A 114 -9.50 5.78 17.35
N LYS A 115 -8.99 4.68 17.91
CA LYS A 115 -8.06 3.77 17.20
C LYS A 115 -8.62 2.37 17.14
N TYR A 116 -8.32 1.71 16.03
CA TYR A 116 -8.53 0.28 15.87
C TYR A 116 -7.34 -0.51 16.42
N SER A 117 -7.60 -1.71 16.89
CA SER A 117 -6.57 -2.65 17.31
C SER A 117 -6.91 -4.07 16.85
N PHE A 118 -5.90 -4.81 16.46
CA PHE A 118 -5.99 -6.22 16.10
C PHE A 118 -4.95 -7.00 16.88
N ARG A 119 -5.33 -8.12 17.52
CA ARG A 119 -4.44 -8.92 18.39
C ARG A 119 -3.71 -8.05 19.43
N SER A 120 -4.44 -7.13 20.07
CA SER A 120 -3.90 -6.19 21.06
C SER A 120 -2.85 -5.20 20.53
N ARG A 121 -2.58 -5.18 19.23
CA ARG A 121 -1.69 -4.20 18.59
C ARG A 121 -2.53 -3.11 17.91
N PRO A 122 -2.16 -1.83 18.04
CA PRO A 122 -2.87 -0.76 17.36
C PRO A 122 -2.66 -0.85 15.85
N ILE A 123 -3.70 -0.56 15.07
CA ILE A 123 -3.61 -0.42 13.61
C ILE A 123 -3.24 1.03 13.34
N ILE A 124 -1.99 1.27 13.02
CA ILE A 124 -1.41 2.59 12.71
C ILE A 124 -0.42 2.44 11.55
N TYR A 125 -0.18 3.52 10.83
CA TYR A 125 0.77 3.55 9.72
C TYR A 125 2.16 3.08 10.16
N GLY A 126 2.77 2.20 9.36
CA GLY A 126 4.09 1.62 9.64
C GLY A 126 4.08 0.48 10.67
N GLN A 127 2.94 0.17 11.30
CA GLN A 127 2.86 -0.97 12.23
C GLN A 127 3.00 -2.29 11.47
N PRO A 128 3.95 -3.17 11.86
CA PRO A 128 4.07 -4.48 11.26
C PRO A 128 3.01 -5.44 11.79
N PHE A 129 2.46 -6.23 10.87
CA PHE A 129 1.58 -7.37 11.16
C PHE A 129 2.06 -8.61 10.43
N ILE A 130 1.85 -9.75 11.06
CA ILE A 130 2.07 -11.07 10.49
C ILE A 130 0.73 -11.76 10.38
N PHE A 131 0.45 -12.32 9.21
CA PHE A 131 -0.74 -13.12 8.92
C PHE A 131 -0.31 -14.50 8.44
N GLU A 132 -1.09 -15.52 8.80
CA GLU A 132 -0.91 -16.88 8.36
C GLU A 132 -2.19 -17.28 7.59
N PHE A 133 -2.20 -16.99 6.29
CA PHE A 133 -3.27 -17.42 5.40
C PHE A 133 -3.14 -18.90 5.07
N SER A 134 -4.14 -19.45 4.38
CA SER A 134 -4.21 -20.88 4.10
C SER A 134 -2.95 -21.45 3.43
N ASN A 135 -2.34 -20.69 2.53
CA ASN A 135 -1.21 -21.13 1.71
C ASN A 135 0.07 -20.34 1.92
N VAL A 136 0.00 -19.20 2.62
CA VAL A 136 1.15 -18.30 2.72
C VAL A 136 1.19 -17.59 4.06
N LYS A 137 2.39 -17.48 4.62
CA LYS A 137 2.68 -16.60 5.74
C LYS A 137 3.23 -15.29 5.21
N VAL A 138 2.64 -14.18 5.64
CA VAL A 138 3.03 -12.84 5.20
C VAL A 138 3.37 -11.97 6.39
N GLU A 139 4.43 -11.21 6.26
CA GLU A 139 4.73 -10.06 7.11
C GLU A 139 4.63 -8.79 6.26
N GLY A 140 4.02 -7.76 6.81
CA GLY A 140 3.90 -6.49 6.12
C GLY A 140 3.65 -5.33 7.08
N ILE A 141 3.75 -4.13 6.55
CA ILE A 141 3.49 -2.89 7.28
C ILE A 141 2.17 -2.27 6.83
N VAL A 142 1.44 -1.70 7.77
CA VAL A 142 0.20 -0.96 7.49
C VAL A 142 0.53 0.33 6.74
N VAL A 143 -0.09 0.52 5.58
CA VAL A 143 0.10 1.72 4.75
C VAL A 143 -1.18 2.53 4.56
N ASP A 144 -2.35 1.93 4.85
CA ASP A 144 -3.63 2.64 4.87
C ASP A 144 -4.62 1.91 5.78
N PHE A 145 -5.53 2.63 6.42
CA PHE A 145 -6.57 2.09 7.29
C PHE A 145 -7.69 3.12 7.53
N PRO A 146 -8.91 2.69 7.88
CA PRO A 146 -10.01 3.60 8.16
C PRO A 146 -9.67 4.59 9.27
N GLY A 147 -9.84 5.88 8.99
CA GLY A 147 -9.52 6.96 9.92
C GLY A 147 -8.07 7.45 9.87
N PHE A 148 -7.20 6.86 9.04
CA PHE A 148 -5.81 7.32 8.92
C PHE A 148 -5.72 8.75 8.40
N LEU A 149 -6.59 9.07 7.46
CA LEU A 149 -6.65 10.39 6.83
C LEU A 149 -7.85 11.22 7.30
N ASP A 150 -8.58 10.75 8.33
CA ASP A 150 -9.65 11.54 8.93
C ASP A 150 -9.09 12.84 9.51
N GLY A 151 -9.47 13.96 8.89
CA GLY A 151 -8.97 15.30 9.22
C GLY A 151 -7.81 15.80 8.35
N SER A 152 -7.23 14.97 7.47
CA SER A 152 -6.37 15.46 6.40
C SER A 152 -7.23 15.91 5.21
N SER A 153 -6.85 17.02 4.57
CA SER A 153 -7.50 17.42 3.32
C SER A 153 -6.97 16.53 2.21
N ILE A 154 -7.76 15.55 1.81
CA ILE A 154 -7.48 14.74 0.63
C ILE A 154 -8.25 15.35 -0.52
N LYS A 155 -7.53 15.68 -1.57
CA LYS A 155 -8.13 16.07 -2.85
C LYS A 155 -7.70 15.07 -3.89
N LYS A 156 -8.66 14.57 -4.68
CA LYS A 156 -8.39 13.77 -5.86
C LYS A 156 -8.72 14.60 -7.08
N TYR A 157 -7.82 14.65 -8.04
CA TYR A 157 -8.02 15.36 -9.31
C TYR A 157 -7.16 14.72 -10.39
N LYS A 158 -7.49 14.98 -11.65
CA LYS A 158 -6.70 14.52 -12.79
C LYS A 158 -5.71 15.60 -13.20
N LYS A 159 -4.54 15.19 -13.68
CA LYS A 159 -3.51 16.09 -14.17
C LYS A 159 -2.82 15.49 -15.39
N LEU A 160 -2.43 16.34 -16.33
CA LEU A 160 -1.59 15.94 -17.45
C LEU A 160 -0.13 16.12 -17.08
N ILE A 161 0.66 15.08 -17.30
CA ILE A 161 2.10 15.11 -17.12
C ILE A 161 2.80 14.62 -18.39
N ARG A 162 3.97 15.15 -18.66
CA ARG A 162 4.84 14.63 -19.73
C ARG A 162 6.03 13.95 -19.09
N VAL A 163 6.32 12.75 -19.57
CA VAL A 163 7.42 11.93 -19.05
C VAL A 163 8.34 11.52 -20.19
N GLN A 164 9.61 11.36 -19.91
CA GLN A 164 10.62 10.86 -20.82
C GLN A 164 11.08 9.49 -20.38
N VAL A 165 11.05 8.53 -21.28
CA VAL A 165 11.56 7.18 -21.01
C VAL A 165 13.04 7.14 -21.31
N ILE A 166 13.84 6.99 -20.26
CA ILE A 166 15.29 6.90 -20.34
C ILE A 166 15.71 5.58 -19.70
N GLU A 167 16.37 4.73 -20.46
CA GLU A 167 17.11 3.59 -19.90
C GLU A 167 18.60 3.91 -19.97
N GLU A 168 19.24 3.91 -18.79
CA GLU A 168 20.69 3.83 -18.72
C GLU A 168 21.08 2.38 -19.10
N GLU A 169 21.33 2.11 -20.38
CA GLU A 169 22.13 0.96 -20.71
C GLU A 169 23.53 1.23 -20.11
N ARG A 170 23.91 0.44 -19.10
CA ARG A 170 25.24 0.47 -18.46
C ARG A 170 26.33 -0.01 -19.40
N SER A 171 26.36 0.51 -20.59
CA SER A 171 27.38 0.34 -21.58
C SER A 171 28.15 1.64 -21.67
N PHE A 172 29.44 1.57 -21.83
CA PHE A 172 30.44 2.65 -21.95
C PHE A 172 30.14 3.77 -22.98
N SER A 173 28.90 3.96 -23.37
CA SER A 173 28.46 4.96 -24.32
C SER A 173 27.53 5.96 -23.63
N ASP A 174 27.82 7.24 -23.77
CA ASP A 174 26.97 8.37 -23.35
C ASP A 174 25.69 8.47 -24.19
N VAL A 175 25.08 7.32 -24.54
CA VAL A 175 23.86 7.25 -25.34
C VAL A 175 22.70 6.93 -24.45
N TYR A 176 21.79 7.88 -24.33
CA TYR A 176 20.52 7.76 -23.63
C TYR A 176 19.45 7.42 -24.67
N GLY A 177 18.59 6.49 -24.34
CA GLY A 177 17.47 6.09 -25.18
C GLY A 177 17.04 4.64 -24.91
N ILE A 178 15.91 4.24 -25.44
CA ILE A 178 15.40 2.89 -25.30
C ILE A 178 15.40 2.16 -26.64
N ARG A 179 15.44 0.83 -26.60
CA ARG A 179 15.38 0.00 -27.82
C ARG A 179 14.03 0.12 -28.50
N ASP A 180 14.04 0.01 -29.82
CA ASP A 180 12.86 0.17 -30.69
C ASP A 180 11.66 -0.70 -30.26
N PHE A 181 11.88 -1.96 -29.85
CA PHE A 181 10.80 -2.83 -29.37
C PHE A 181 10.13 -2.33 -28.09
N LYS A 182 10.91 -1.69 -27.18
CA LYS A 182 10.36 -1.07 -25.98
C LYS A 182 9.62 0.22 -26.29
N ALA A 183 10.17 1.02 -27.21
CA ALA A 183 9.53 2.25 -27.66
C ALA A 183 8.14 1.98 -28.29
N ASN A 184 8.01 0.87 -28.99
CA ASN A 184 6.76 0.45 -29.62
C ASN A 184 5.86 -0.40 -28.71
N GLY A 185 6.31 -0.77 -27.53
CA GLY A 185 5.56 -1.58 -26.57
C GLY A 185 4.46 -0.82 -25.82
N VAL A 186 4.47 0.52 -25.84
CA VAL A 186 3.44 1.35 -25.22
C VAL A 186 2.55 1.94 -26.28
N ASN A 187 1.24 1.88 -26.08
CA ASN A 187 0.26 2.42 -27.00
C ASN A 187 -0.55 3.56 -26.38
N ILE A 188 -1.04 4.45 -27.23
CA ILE A 188 -2.03 5.44 -26.81
C ILE A 188 -3.29 4.69 -26.38
N GLY A 189 -3.79 5.03 -25.18
CA GLY A 189 -4.93 4.36 -24.56
C GLY A 189 -4.54 3.28 -23.55
N ASP A 190 -3.27 2.89 -23.44
CA ASP A 190 -2.83 1.98 -22.36
C ASP A 190 -3.12 2.61 -20.99
N GLU A 191 -3.63 1.80 -20.06
CA GLU A 191 -4.12 2.25 -18.76
C GLU A 191 -3.51 1.42 -17.62
N ILE A 192 -3.31 2.10 -16.49
CA ILE A 192 -3.03 1.44 -15.21
C ILE A 192 -4.26 1.66 -14.33
N ILE A 193 -4.85 0.56 -13.89
CA ILE A 193 -6.12 0.53 -13.17
C ILE A 193 -5.86 0.05 -11.75
N ASP A 194 -6.52 0.66 -10.76
CA ASP A 194 -6.44 0.18 -9.39
C ASP A 194 -7.33 -1.05 -9.15
N SER A 195 -7.27 -1.55 -7.91
CA SER A 195 -8.07 -2.69 -7.46
C SER A 195 -9.59 -2.42 -7.51
N ASP A 196 -10.03 -1.16 -7.54
CA ASP A 196 -11.44 -0.78 -7.60
C ASP A 196 -11.94 -0.56 -9.04
N GLY A 197 -11.05 -0.70 -10.03
CA GLY A 197 -11.33 -0.45 -11.44
C GLY A 197 -11.23 1.04 -11.80
N GLU A 198 -10.67 1.89 -10.92
CA GLU A 198 -10.43 3.30 -11.19
C GLU A 198 -9.14 3.46 -12.03
N VAL A 199 -9.21 4.22 -13.12
CA VAL A 199 -8.04 4.47 -13.96
C VAL A 199 -7.12 5.46 -13.25
N LEU A 200 -5.94 4.98 -12.86
CA LEU A 200 -4.93 5.79 -12.16
C LEU A 200 -4.02 6.53 -13.14
N ILE A 201 -3.69 5.90 -14.26
CA ILE A 201 -2.83 6.47 -15.32
C ILE A 201 -3.37 6.02 -16.67
N LYS A 202 -3.39 6.94 -17.63
CA LYS A 202 -3.74 6.67 -19.02
C LYS A 202 -2.75 7.36 -19.96
N VAL A 203 -2.28 6.64 -20.96
CA VAL A 203 -1.45 7.20 -22.03
C VAL A 203 -2.35 7.98 -23.00
N VAL A 204 -2.17 9.29 -23.05
CA VAL A 204 -2.95 10.19 -23.94
C VAL A 204 -2.25 10.44 -25.25
N ASP A 205 -0.91 10.57 -25.22
CA ASP A 205 -0.10 10.81 -26.41
C ASP A 205 1.28 10.17 -26.29
N ARG A 206 1.90 9.88 -27.42
CA ARG A 206 3.20 9.24 -27.54
C ARG A 206 4.00 9.83 -28.68
N GLU A 207 5.20 10.31 -28.39
CA GLU A 207 6.16 10.80 -29.37
C GLU A 207 7.42 9.92 -29.34
N ILE A 208 7.88 9.48 -30.50
CA ILE A 208 9.08 8.64 -30.66
C ILE A 208 10.01 9.30 -31.64
N TYR A 209 11.23 9.61 -31.20
CA TYR A 209 12.28 10.19 -32.02
C TYR A 209 13.53 9.29 -32.00
N PRO A 210 14.40 9.35 -33.03
CA PRO A 210 15.73 8.78 -32.94
C PRO A 210 16.51 9.42 -31.78
N ALA A 211 17.12 8.61 -30.92
CA ALA A 211 17.92 9.11 -29.81
C ALA A 211 19.09 9.94 -30.32
N LYS A 212 19.40 11.03 -29.63
CA LYS A 212 20.51 11.93 -29.99
C LYS A 212 21.72 11.61 -29.11
N ARG A 213 22.88 11.54 -29.74
CA ARG A 213 24.16 11.40 -29.04
C ARG A 213 25.14 12.48 -29.45
N THR A 214 25.95 12.94 -28.52
CA THR A 214 27.05 13.85 -28.81
C THR A 214 28.30 13.02 -29.14
N ILE A 215 28.87 13.22 -30.32
CA ILE A 215 30.10 12.57 -30.76
C ILE A 215 31.21 13.60 -30.68
N PHE A 216 32.29 13.24 -29.99
CA PHE A 216 33.51 14.04 -29.95
C PHE A 216 34.51 13.48 -30.97
N THR A 217 35.09 14.36 -31.78
CA THR A 217 36.16 14.01 -32.72
C THR A 217 37.52 14.16 -32.05
N ASP A 218 38.51 13.48 -32.61
CA ASP A 218 39.91 13.61 -32.12
C ASP A 218 40.45 15.05 -32.18
N SER A 219 39.84 15.89 -33.00
CA SER A 219 40.17 17.34 -33.10
C SER A 219 39.48 18.18 -32.01
N GLY A 220 38.75 17.57 -31.06
CA GLY A 220 38.03 18.28 -29.99
C GLY A 220 36.72 18.93 -30.42
N ARG A 221 36.26 18.70 -31.65
CA ARG A 221 34.96 19.17 -32.11
C ARG A 221 33.86 18.19 -31.67
N SER A 222 32.73 18.70 -31.28
CA SER A 222 31.54 17.90 -30.98
C SER A 222 30.47 18.14 -32.04
N TYR A 223 29.73 17.08 -32.36
CA TYR A 223 28.52 17.15 -33.18
C TYR A 223 27.47 16.20 -32.63
N VAL A 224 26.19 16.53 -32.87
CA VAL A 224 25.06 15.71 -32.47
C VAL A 224 24.69 14.79 -33.62
N ALA A 225 24.71 13.50 -33.38
CA ALA A 225 24.27 12.48 -34.32
C ALA A 225 23.02 11.76 -33.80
N SER A 226 22.18 11.30 -34.69
CA SER A 226 21.04 10.46 -34.35
C SER A 226 21.47 9.00 -34.29
N ASP A 227 21.05 8.30 -33.24
CA ASP A 227 21.19 6.85 -33.12
C ASP A 227 20.01 6.17 -33.86
N LEU A 228 20.32 5.18 -34.69
CA LEU A 228 19.28 4.48 -35.44
C LEU A 228 18.63 3.35 -34.65
N GLN A 229 19.31 2.83 -33.62
CA GLN A 229 18.86 1.67 -32.84
C GLN A 229 18.12 2.08 -31.55
N LEU A 230 18.44 3.27 -31.03
CA LEU A 230 17.84 3.80 -29.82
C LEU A 230 16.83 4.89 -30.14
N LYS A 231 15.83 5.00 -29.32
CA LYS A 231 14.73 5.97 -29.44
C LYS A 231 14.62 6.80 -28.15
N ASP A 232 14.36 8.08 -28.36
CA ASP A 232 13.85 8.98 -27.32
C ASP A 232 12.31 8.87 -27.34
N VAL A 233 11.73 8.49 -26.22
CA VAL A 233 10.27 8.33 -26.10
C VAL A 233 9.74 9.30 -25.06
N PHE A 234 8.74 10.07 -25.48
CA PHE A 234 7.98 10.96 -24.62
C PHE A 234 6.55 10.48 -24.57
N LEU A 235 5.99 10.39 -23.35
CA LEU A 235 4.60 10.05 -23.15
C LEU A 235 3.91 11.21 -22.48
N THR A 236 2.71 11.55 -22.94
CA THR A 236 1.77 12.41 -22.22
C THR A 236 0.79 11.50 -21.50
N LEU A 237 0.72 11.64 -20.18
CA LEU A 237 -0.08 10.81 -19.33
C LEU A 237 -1.16 11.65 -18.62
N GLU A 238 -2.39 11.21 -18.66
CA GLU A 238 -3.41 11.65 -17.72
C GLU A 238 -3.25 10.81 -16.45
N VAL A 239 -2.95 11.45 -15.33
CA VAL A 239 -2.72 10.78 -14.05
C VAL A 239 -3.74 11.24 -13.01
N GLN A 240 -4.23 10.29 -12.23
CA GLN A 240 -5.01 10.60 -11.05
C GLN A 240 -4.06 11.00 -9.92
N VAL A 241 -4.20 12.22 -9.46
CA VAL A 241 -3.42 12.79 -8.38
C VAL A 241 -4.22 12.74 -7.09
N LYS A 242 -3.58 12.28 -6.03
CA LYS A 242 -4.06 12.34 -4.66
C LYS A 242 -3.21 13.35 -3.88
N GLU A 243 -3.78 14.47 -3.55
CA GLU A 243 -3.13 15.46 -2.71
C GLU A 243 -3.42 15.19 -1.24
N ILE A 244 -2.38 15.04 -0.44
CA ILE A 244 -2.45 14.78 0.99
C ILE A 244 -1.63 15.85 1.70
N ASN A 245 -2.28 16.69 2.49
CA ASN A 245 -1.62 17.76 3.23
C ASN A 245 -0.73 18.66 2.35
N GLY A 246 -1.22 19.00 1.13
CA GLY A 246 -0.51 19.87 0.18
C GLY A 246 0.61 19.20 -0.61
N ARG A 247 0.76 17.87 -0.53
CA ARG A 247 1.68 17.10 -1.37
C ARG A 247 0.90 16.21 -2.33
N ALA A 248 1.27 16.27 -3.59
CA ALA A 248 0.66 15.49 -4.66
C ALA A 248 1.35 14.12 -4.82
N TYR A 249 0.56 13.08 -4.97
CA TYR A 249 1.01 11.71 -5.20
C TYR A 249 0.27 11.09 -6.37
N VAL A 250 0.95 10.23 -7.12
CA VAL A 250 0.40 9.36 -8.14
C VAL A 250 0.54 7.91 -7.67
N LEU A 251 -0.34 7.02 -8.08
CA LEU A 251 -0.35 5.62 -7.62
C LEU A 251 -0.38 5.50 -6.08
N ASP A 252 -1.02 6.45 -5.39
CA ASP A 252 -1.13 6.56 -3.92
C ASP A 252 0.19 6.79 -3.15
N PHE A 253 1.36 6.56 -3.73
CA PHE A 253 2.63 6.59 -3.00
C PHE A 253 3.80 7.25 -3.74
N VAL A 254 3.71 7.45 -5.05
CA VAL A 254 4.76 8.10 -5.84
C VAL A 254 4.57 9.62 -5.76
N PRO A 255 5.49 10.37 -5.14
CA PRO A 255 5.35 11.83 -5.07
C PRO A 255 5.49 12.43 -6.46
N LEU A 256 4.58 13.34 -6.81
CA LEU A 256 4.55 14.03 -8.09
C LEU A 256 5.46 15.28 -8.05
N TYR A 257 6.60 15.24 -8.73
CA TYR A 257 7.52 16.38 -8.90
C TYR A 257 8.35 16.21 -10.16
N LEU A 258 8.88 17.31 -10.68
CA LEU A 258 9.78 17.29 -11.84
C LEU A 258 11.08 16.53 -11.52
N GLY A 259 11.50 15.64 -12.41
CA GLY A 259 12.63 14.74 -12.19
C GLY A 259 12.31 13.49 -11.39
N GLY A 260 11.08 13.34 -10.90
CA GLY A 260 10.60 12.11 -10.26
C GLY A 260 10.48 10.98 -11.27
N VAL A 261 10.73 9.74 -10.81
CA VAL A 261 10.56 8.52 -11.62
C VAL A 261 9.20 7.92 -11.33
N LEU A 262 8.45 7.61 -12.40
CA LEU A 262 7.12 7.03 -12.32
C LEU A 262 7.14 5.57 -12.81
N PRO A 263 6.84 4.58 -11.96
CA PRO A 263 6.73 3.20 -12.41
C PRO A 263 5.45 3.01 -13.24
N LEU A 264 5.62 2.71 -14.52
CA LEU A 264 4.53 2.41 -15.44
C LEU A 264 4.53 0.91 -15.77
N ASN A 265 3.53 0.20 -15.25
CA ASN A 265 3.35 -1.23 -15.48
C ASN A 265 2.10 -1.44 -16.30
N PHE A 266 2.27 -1.49 -17.61
CA PHE A 266 1.22 -1.86 -18.54
C PHE A 266 1.20 -3.38 -18.73
N GLU A 267 0.15 -3.92 -19.33
CA GLU A 267 -0.02 -5.36 -19.53
C GLU A 267 1.19 -6.04 -20.22
N ASN A 268 1.80 -5.34 -21.18
CA ASN A 268 2.85 -5.91 -22.03
C ASN A 268 4.25 -5.36 -21.76
N ILE A 269 4.37 -4.30 -20.93
CA ILE A 269 5.64 -3.62 -20.73
C ILE A 269 5.69 -2.86 -19.42
N SER A 270 6.85 -2.90 -18.76
CA SER A 270 7.16 -2.07 -17.60
C SER A 270 8.24 -1.04 -17.94
N LEU A 271 8.00 0.22 -17.59
CA LEU A 271 8.87 1.35 -17.86
C LEU A 271 9.02 2.22 -16.59
N TRP A 272 10.13 2.94 -16.51
CA TRP A 272 10.42 3.88 -15.41
C TRP A 272 10.78 5.26 -15.94
N PRO A 273 9.84 5.97 -16.59
CA PRO A 273 10.11 7.29 -17.13
C PRO A 273 10.33 8.33 -16.05
N THR A 274 11.06 9.38 -16.42
CA THR A 274 11.26 10.57 -15.61
C THR A 274 10.20 11.62 -15.97
N ILE A 275 9.62 12.26 -14.97
CA ILE A 275 8.65 13.35 -15.14
C ILE A 275 9.42 14.60 -15.57
N ILE A 276 9.14 15.11 -16.77
CA ILE A 276 9.82 16.29 -17.34
C ILE A 276 8.93 17.52 -17.39
N GLU A 277 7.61 17.36 -17.33
CA GLU A 277 6.66 18.46 -17.34
C GLU A 277 5.42 18.08 -16.54
N ILE A 278 4.87 19.02 -15.82
CA ILE A 278 3.60 18.92 -15.12
C ILE A 278 2.75 20.08 -15.57
N GLN A 279 1.66 19.83 -16.29
CA GLN A 279 0.80 20.87 -16.82
C GLN A 279 -0.13 21.37 -15.72
N ASP A 280 -0.16 22.66 -15.50
CA ASP A 280 -1.18 23.30 -14.67
C ASP A 280 -2.46 23.46 -15.48
N GLU A 281 -3.61 23.15 -14.86
CA GLU A 281 -4.91 23.43 -15.45
C GLU A 281 -5.18 24.92 -15.59
#